data_96bc13fdca629d4dca104fd75c1912e9
#
_entry.id   96bc13fdca629d4dca104fd75c1912e9
#
_cell.length_a   1.000
_cell.length_b   1.000
_cell.length_c   1.000
_cell.angle_alpha   90.00
_cell.angle_beta   90.00
_cell.angle_gamma   90.00
#
_symmetry.space_group_name_H-M   'P 1'
#
loop_
_entity.id
_entity.type
_entity.pdbx_description
1 polymer ?
#
loop_
_entity_poly.entity_id
_entity_poly.type
_entity_poly.pdbx_seq_one_letter_code
_entity_poly.pdbx_strand_id
1 'polypeptide(L)'
;MSKIVLTDYEPFWDEMAHTEEVDYDDEMINRLLRFKAIQNHLPGVRKILDVGAATGAFSIPLARMGFDVIHLDLSDEMITIAKDKAADLTNIRFVKQDAACLEMFEENEFDLVLCFDGAISFSGHKAGNVISEICRVGKKVMLSVSSKSCMTATWLNYCLTKLNRIHPSVKDMMETGYFSKDDYDDAEELTSISELKAYDVDELRDVLHKNGMNVLECHSIGSLTHLYLLHLYRQNTAEGVYDKINAISTDKDFIEICDYYDKFVMPNGMGSFRRAGIFAVAEKS
;
A
#
# COMPACT_ATOMS: atom_id res chain seq x y z
N MET A 1 -21.77 21.81 -1.33
CA MET A 1 -20.51 21.51 -2.03
C MET A 1 -19.39 21.83 -1.08
N SER A 2 -18.89 20.83 -0.35
CA SER A 2 -17.69 20.98 0.49
C SER A 2 -16.51 21.24 -0.46
N LYS A 3 -15.74 22.29 -0.21
CA LYS A 3 -14.48 22.51 -0.90
C LYS A 3 -13.59 21.28 -0.62
N ILE A 4 -13.21 20.55 -1.66
CA ILE A 4 -12.11 19.60 -1.57
C ILE A 4 -10.90 20.43 -1.13
N VAL A 5 -10.42 20.19 0.06
CA VAL A 5 -9.15 20.77 0.51
C VAL A 5 -8.09 19.95 -0.20
N LEU A 6 -7.58 20.48 -1.31
CA LEU A 6 -6.43 19.91 -1.99
C LEU A 6 -5.30 19.82 -0.96
N THR A 7 -4.85 18.62 -0.68
CA THR A 7 -3.69 18.40 0.17
C THR A 7 -2.45 18.62 -0.68
N ASP A 8 -1.33 19.03 -0.07
CA ASP A 8 -0.03 19.23 -0.76
C ASP A 8 0.50 17.92 -1.40
N TYR A 9 -0.23 16.82 -1.26
CA TYR A 9 0.11 15.50 -1.77
C TYR A 9 -0.34 15.24 -3.22
N GLU A 10 -1.40 15.91 -3.70
CA GLU A 10 -1.93 15.67 -5.06
C GLU A 10 -0.87 15.90 -6.15
N PRO A 11 -0.13 17.04 -6.18
CA PRO A 11 0.90 17.26 -7.19
C PRO A 11 2.00 16.20 -7.18
N PHE A 12 2.37 15.70 -6.01
CA PHE A 12 3.36 14.62 -5.88
C PHE A 12 2.86 13.32 -6.56
N TRP A 13 1.60 12.95 -6.33
CA TRP A 13 1.03 11.73 -6.92
C TRP A 13 0.74 11.88 -8.40
N ASP A 14 0.38 13.06 -8.88
CA ASP A 14 0.24 13.32 -10.32
C ASP A 14 1.57 13.14 -11.05
N GLU A 15 2.68 13.64 -10.48
CA GLU A 15 4.02 13.43 -11.03
C GLU A 15 4.42 11.95 -11.03
N MET A 16 4.02 11.19 -10.01
CA MET A 16 4.33 9.77 -9.88
C MET A 16 3.49 8.86 -10.79
N ALA A 17 2.38 9.33 -11.35
CA ALA A 17 1.41 8.49 -12.07
C ALA A 17 2.03 7.66 -13.20
N HIS A 18 2.97 8.23 -13.96
CA HIS A 18 3.64 7.50 -15.04
C HIS A 18 4.61 6.44 -14.53
N THR A 19 5.13 6.58 -13.32
CA THR A 19 6.04 5.59 -12.71
C THR A 19 5.28 4.39 -12.14
N GLU A 20 3.99 4.55 -11.83
CA GLU A 20 3.13 3.46 -11.36
C GLU A 20 2.86 2.38 -12.42
N GLU A 21 3.06 2.71 -13.70
CA GLU A 21 2.93 1.74 -14.79
C GLU A 21 4.19 0.87 -14.99
N VAL A 22 5.28 1.19 -14.30
CA VAL A 22 6.54 0.44 -14.40
C VAL A 22 6.60 -0.61 -13.31
N ASP A 23 6.60 -1.89 -13.70
CA ASP A 23 6.83 -2.99 -12.76
C ASP A 23 8.32 -3.09 -12.39
N TYR A 24 8.63 -2.79 -11.13
CA TYR A 24 9.96 -3.01 -10.58
C TYR A 24 10.12 -4.47 -10.12
N ASP A 25 11.35 -4.87 -9.80
CA ASP A 25 11.81 -6.24 -9.56
C ASP A 25 10.86 -7.13 -8.75
N ASP A 26 10.26 -6.61 -7.67
CA ASP A 26 9.41 -7.39 -6.76
C ASP A 26 7.93 -6.97 -6.79
N GLU A 27 7.57 -5.94 -7.54
CA GLU A 27 6.19 -5.43 -7.54
C GLU A 27 5.18 -6.42 -8.08
N MET A 28 5.52 -7.11 -9.16
CA MET A 28 4.64 -8.14 -9.72
C MET A 28 4.36 -9.23 -8.69
N ILE A 29 5.38 -9.70 -7.97
CA ILE A 29 5.23 -10.74 -6.94
C ILE A 29 4.34 -10.21 -5.80
N ASN A 30 4.58 -8.99 -5.33
CA ASN A 30 3.78 -8.38 -4.28
C ASN A 30 2.32 -8.14 -4.70
N ARG A 31 2.07 -7.78 -5.95
CA ARG A 31 0.71 -7.69 -6.51
C ARG A 31 0.03 -9.06 -6.55
N LEU A 32 0.74 -10.09 -6.98
CA LEU A 32 0.20 -11.47 -7.03
C LEU A 32 -0.11 -12.01 -5.63
N LEU A 33 0.73 -11.74 -4.63
CA LEU A 33 0.46 -12.11 -3.23
C LEU A 33 -0.82 -11.45 -2.72
N ARG A 34 -1.01 -10.15 -2.98
CA ARG A 34 -2.24 -9.44 -2.61
C ARG A 34 -3.45 -9.95 -3.39
N PHE A 35 -3.30 -10.20 -4.69
CA PHE A 35 -4.37 -10.76 -5.51
C PHE A 35 -4.80 -12.14 -5.02
N LYS A 36 -3.84 -13.00 -4.64
CA LYS A 36 -4.13 -14.30 -4.03
C LYS A 36 -4.93 -14.13 -2.74
N ALA A 37 -4.54 -13.20 -1.87
CA ALA A 37 -5.27 -12.90 -0.65
C ALA A 37 -6.69 -12.38 -0.96
N ILE A 38 -6.85 -11.46 -1.93
CA ILE A 38 -8.17 -10.97 -2.36
C ILE A 38 -9.05 -12.14 -2.81
N GLN A 39 -8.56 -13.03 -3.67
CA GLN A 39 -9.34 -14.16 -4.20
C GLN A 39 -9.91 -15.04 -3.10
N ASN A 40 -9.19 -15.24 -2.00
CA ASN A 40 -9.66 -16.03 -0.86
C ASN A 40 -10.85 -15.38 -0.12
N HIS A 41 -11.04 -14.07 -0.29
CA HIS A 41 -12.04 -13.27 0.42
C HIS A 41 -13.18 -12.74 -0.48
N LEU A 42 -13.21 -13.13 -1.78
CA LEU A 42 -14.26 -12.73 -2.72
C LEU A 42 -15.62 -13.47 -2.58
N PRO A 43 -15.71 -14.69 -2.02
CA PRO A 43 -17.01 -15.34 -1.88
C PRO A 43 -18.02 -14.46 -1.12
N GLY A 44 -19.18 -14.19 -1.77
CA GLY A 44 -20.23 -13.33 -1.21
C GLY A 44 -20.05 -11.82 -1.43
N VAL A 45 -18.91 -11.38 -1.96
CA VAL A 45 -18.66 -9.97 -2.31
C VAL A 45 -19.39 -9.60 -3.60
N ARG A 46 -19.92 -8.39 -3.66
CA ARG A 46 -20.52 -7.78 -4.86
C ARG A 46 -19.98 -6.38 -5.10
N LYS A 47 -19.93 -5.55 -4.06
CA LYS A 47 -19.56 -4.14 -4.13
C LYS A 47 -18.20 -3.92 -3.46
N ILE A 48 -17.25 -3.40 -4.23
CA ILE A 48 -15.86 -3.18 -3.80
C ILE A 48 -15.53 -1.69 -3.87
N LEU A 49 -14.85 -1.17 -2.86
CA LEU A 49 -14.18 0.12 -2.90
C LEU A 49 -12.68 -0.11 -2.90
N ASP A 50 -11.97 0.45 -3.88
CA ASP A 50 -10.52 0.48 -3.95
C ASP A 50 -10.05 1.91 -3.67
N VAL A 51 -9.40 2.11 -2.52
CA VAL A 51 -8.99 3.43 -1.98
C VAL A 51 -7.50 3.64 -2.21
N GLY A 52 -7.14 4.75 -2.87
CA GLY A 52 -5.79 4.97 -3.38
C GLY A 52 -5.50 3.99 -4.52
N ALA A 53 -6.46 3.83 -5.42
CA ALA A 53 -6.46 2.80 -6.45
C ALA A 53 -5.45 3.06 -7.59
N ALA A 54 -4.78 4.21 -7.58
CA ALA A 54 -3.76 4.63 -8.53
C ALA A 54 -4.19 4.41 -9.99
N THR A 55 -3.40 3.73 -10.80
CA THR A 55 -3.71 3.44 -12.20
C THR A 55 -4.56 2.17 -12.40
N GLY A 56 -5.14 1.62 -11.33
CA GLY A 56 -6.16 0.57 -11.39
C GLY A 56 -5.65 -0.86 -11.34
N ALA A 57 -4.50 -1.10 -10.70
CA ALA A 57 -3.88 -2.42 -10.62
C ALA A 57 -4.78 -3.50 -10.00
N PHE A 58 -5.68 -3.14 -9.09
CA PHE A 58 -6.65 -4.04 -8.46
C PHE A 58 -8.08 -3.78 -8.90
N SER A 59 -8.51 -2.53 -8.96
CA SER A 59 -9.88 -2.15 -9.33
C SER A 59 -10.29 -2.63 -10.72
N ILE A 60 -9.42 -2.49 -11.73
CA ILE A 60 -9.74 -2.88 -13.10
C ILE A 60 -9.88 -4.40 -13.27
N PRO A 61 -8.94 -5.25 -12.82
CA PRO A 61 -9.12 -6.68 -12.85
C PRO A 61 -10.37 -7.17 -12.10
N LEU A 62 -10.70 -6.57 -10.94
CA LEU A 62 -11.89 -6.93 -10.19
C LEU A 62 -13.18 -6.54 -10.95
N ALA A 63 -13.21 -5.38 -11.59
CA ALA A 63 -14.32 -5.00 -12.46
C ALA A 63 -14.45 -5.95 -13.65
N ARG A 64 -13.34 -6.39 -14.27
CA ARG A 64 -13.36 -7.42 -15.34
C ARG A 64 -13.85 -8.78 -14.88
N MET A 65 -13.70 -9.10 -13.58
CA MET A 65 -14.28 -10.29 -12.96
C MET A 65 -15.79 -10.16 -12.69
N GLY A 66 -16.39 -8.97 -12.91
CA GLY A 66 -17.82 -8.71 -12.79
C GLY A 66 -18.28 -8.10 -11.45
N PHE A 67 -17.35 -7.64 -10.61
CA PHE A 67 -17.69 -6.91 -9.38
C PHE A 67 -18.08 -5.46 -9.69
N ASP A 68 -18.96 -4.89 -8.88
CA ASP A 68 -19.28 -3.46 -8.90
C ASP A 68 -18.17 -2.71 -8.14
N VAL A 69 -17.32 -1.97 -8.85
CA VAL A 69 -16.13 -1.36 -8.28
C VAL A 69 -16.25 0.16 -8.23
N ILE A 70 -15.88 0.75 -7.10
CA ILE A 70 -15.54 2.16 -7.00
C ILE A 70 -14.03 2.28 -6.90
N HIS A 71 -13.44 2.93 -7.89
CA HIS A 71 -12.04 3.31 -7.96
C HIS A 71 -11.91 4.72 -7.41
N LEU A 72 -11.23 4.88 -6.27
CA LEU A 72 -11.05 6.17 -5.61
C LEU A 72 -9.57 6.49 -5.50
N ASP A 73 -9.20 7.68 -5.98
CA ASP A 73 -7.85 8.20 -5.84
C ASP A 73 -7.88 9.73 -5.63
N LEU A 74 -6.78 10.28 -5.13
CA LEU A 74 -6.59 11.71 -4.96
C LEU A 74 -6.09 12.37 -6.25
N SER A 75 -5.29 11.66 -7.05
CA SER A 75 -4.62 12.13 -8.26
C SER A 75 -5.53 12.09 -9.48
N ASP A 76 -5.70 13.23 -10.15
CA ASP A 76 -6.42 13.30 -11.43
C ASP A 76 -5.70 12.53 -12.53
N GLU A 77 -4.38 12.53 -12.53
CA GLU A 77 -3.57 11.84 -13.53
C GLU A 77 -3.69 10.32 -13.40
N MET A 78 -3.61 9.79 -12.17
CA MET A 78 -3.85 8.36 -11.89
C MET A 78 -5.23 7.92 -12.37
N ILE A 79 -6.26 8.70 -12.03
CA ILE A 79 -7.64 8.44 -12.45
C ILE A 79 -7.79 8.48 -13.97
N THR A 80 -7.10 9.39 -14.65
CA THR A 80 -7.16 9.50 -16.11
C THR A 80 -6.57 8.26 -16.77
N ILE A 81 -5.40 7.82 -16.35
CA ILE A 81 -4.78 6.58 -16.83
C ILE A 81 -5.67 5.37 -16.57
N ALA A 82 -6.26 5.28 -15.37
CA ALA A 82 -7.14 4.17 -15.02
C ALA A 82 -8.44 4.16 -15.88
N LYS A 83 -9.03 5.33 -16.16
CA LYS A 83 -10.20 5.45 -17.04
C LYS A 83 -9.90 4.99 -18.46
N ASP A 84 -8.75 5.35 -19.01
CA ASP A 84 -8.35 4.94 -20.36
C ASP A 84 -8.18 3.42 -20.45
N LYS A 85 -7.59 2.80 -19.41
CA LYS A 85 -7.42 1.33 -19.31
C LYS A 85 -8.74 0.57 -19.12
N ALA A 86 -9.76 1.22 -18.59
CA ALA A 86 -11.06 0.65 -18.26
C ALA A 86 -12.20 1.14 -19.17
N ALA A 87 -11.87 1.73 -20.32
CA ALA A 87 -12.86 2.35 -21.23
C ALA A 87 -13.96 1.38 -21.74
N ASP A 88 -13.69 0.08 -21.73
CA ASP A 88 -14.60 -1.01 -22.09
C ASP A 88 -15.51 -1.49 -20.94
N LEU A 89 -15.31 -1.00 -19.70
CA LEU A 89 -16.01 -1.46 -18.51
C LEU A 89 -17.13 -0.50 -18.12
N THR A 90 -18.27 -1.04 -17.70
CA THR A 90 -19.45 -0.27 -17.24
C THR A 90 -19.75 -0.42 -15.75
N ASN A 91 -19.06 -1.34 -15.08
CA ASN A 91 -19.23 -1.69 -13.67
C ASN A 91 -18.10 -1.15 -12.78
N ILE A 92 -17.38 -0.13 -13.28
CA ILE A 92 -16.40 0.63 -12.51
C ILE A 92 -16.76 2.12 -12.53
N ARG A 93 -16.72 2.78 -11.37
CA ARG A 93 -16.93 4.21 -11.21
C ARG A 93 -15.69 4.86 -10.60
N PHE A 94 -15.25 5.95 -11.18
CA PHE A 94 -14.08 6.70 -10.73
C PHE A 94 -14.49 7.89 -9.87
N VAL A 95 -13.84 8.05 -8.73
CA VAL A 95 -14.10 9.09 -7.74
C VAL A 95 -12.77 9.75 -7.35
N LYS A 96 -12.69 11.08 -7.49
CA LYS A 96 -11.58 11.85 -6.94
C LYS A 96 -11.92 12.26 -5.52
N GLN A 97 -11.16 11.77 -4.54
CA GLN A 97 -11.36 12.09 -3.13
C GLN A 97 -10.14 11.76 -2.28
N ASP A 98 -9.93 12.52 -1.19
CA ASP A 98 -8.98 12.20 -0.12
C ASP A 98 -9.50 10.98 0.66
N ALA A 99 -8.64 9.97 0.84
CA ALA A 99 -8.95 8.75 1.57
C ALA A 99 -9.34 8.99 3.04
N ALA A 100 -8.94 10.12 3.61
CA ALA A 100 -9.32 10.52 4.97
C ALA A 100 -10.74 11.12 5.07
N CYS A 101 -11.46 11.29 3.96
CA CYS A 101 -12.74 12.01 3.87
C CYS A 101 -13.73 11.19 3.02
N LEU A 102 -14.29 10.11 3.57
CA LEU A 102 -15.22 9.22 2.86
C LEU A 102 -16.69 9.41 3.27
N GLU A 103 -17.07 10.59 3.80
CA GLU A 103 -18.44 10.89 4.27
C GLU A 103 -19.51 10.79 3.20
N MET A 104 -19.11 10.75 1.92
CA MET A 104 -20.00 10.50 0.80
C MET A 104 -20.55 9.07 0.74
N PHE A 105 -19.95 8.16 1.51
CA PHE A 105 -20.36 6.76 1.60
C PHE A 105 -20.96 6.46 2.97
N GLU A 106 -21.97 5.58 2.96
CA GLU A 106 -22.63 5.14 4.18
C GLU A 106 -21.79 4.09 4.95
N GLU A 107 -22.11 3.92 6.21
CA GLU A 107 -21.52 2.85 7.02
C GLU A 107 -21.86 1.48 6.45
N ASN A 108 -20.85 0.59 6.35
CA ASN A 108 -20.98 -0.77 5.79
C ASN A 108 -21.52 -0.82 4.34
N GLU A 109 -21.32 0.25 3.57
CA GLU A 109 -21.78 0.33 2.17
C GLU A 109 -21.12 -0.71 1.27
N PHE A 110 -19.86 -1.06 1.55
CA PHE A 110 -19.05 -1.95 0.72
C PHE A 110 -18.89 -3.31 1.37
N ASP A 111 -19.00 -4.38 0.57
CA ASP A 111 -18.73 -5.74 1.04
C ASP A 111 -17.23 -5.93 1.29
N LEU A 112 -16.39 -5.29 0.46
CA LEU A 112 -14.94 -5.30 0.58
C LEU A 112 -14.37 -3.91 0.28
N VAL A 113 -13.50 -3.43 1.15
CA VAL A 113 -12.67 -2.23 0.91
C VAL A 113 -11.22 -2.67 0.78
N LEU A 114 -10.58 -2.26 -0.31
CA LEU A 114 -9.14 -2.39 -0.51
C LEU A 114 -8.48 -1.04 -0.25
N CYS A 115 -7.33 -1.04 0.41
CA CYS A 115 -6.50 0.15 0.57
C CYS A 115 -5.04 -0.29 0.65
N PHE A 116 -4.37 -0.32 -0.49
CA PHE A 116 -3.02 -0.85 -0.59
C PHE A 116 -1.98 0.24 -0.81
N ASP A 117 -0.75 -0.11 -0.45
CA ASP A 117 0.45 0.68 -0.66
C ASP A 117 0.44 2.06 0.03
N GLY A 118 0.42 3.17 -0.71
CA GLY A 118 0.74 4.49 -0.16
C GLY A 118 -0.38 5.19 0.59
N ALA A 119 -1.64 4.95 0.26
CA ALA A 119 -2.75 5.81 0.66
C ALA A 119 -2.89 6.02 2.18
N ILE A 120 -2.62 4.99 3.00
CA ILE A 120 -2.59 5.14 4.46
C ILE A 120 -1.28 5.78 4.91
N SER A 121 -0.15 5.20 4.51
CA SER A 121 1.15 5.57 5.07
C SER A 121 1.57 6.99 4.70
N PHE A 122 1.38 7.42 3.45
CA PHE A 122 1.74 8.76 3.00
C PHE A 122 0.72 9.84 3.37
N SER A 123 -0.39 9.49 4.01
CA SER A 123 -1.28 10.47 4.63
C SER A 123 -0.78 10.96 6.00
N GLY A 124 0.37 10.48 6.47
CA GLY A 124 1.08 10.97 7.64
C GLY A 124 0.21 11.02 8.89
N HIS A 125 -0.02 12.21 9.45
CA HIS A 125 -0.86 12.41 10.63
C HIS A 125 -2.32 12.01 10.42
N LYS A 126 -2.82 11.95 9.18
CA LYS A 126 -4.17 11.51 8.85
C LYS A 126 -4.30 9.98 8.71
N ALA A 127 -3.21 9.21 8.80
CA ALA A 127 -3.24 7.76 8.59
C ALA A 127 -4.28 7.03 9.45
N GLY A 128 -4.44 7.45 10.71
CA GLY A 128 -5.47 6.93 11.60
C GLY A 128 -6.91 7.23 11.11
N ASN A 129 -7.13 8.41 10.54
CA ASN A 129 -8.43 8.79 9.98
C ASN A 129 -8.74 7.96 8.73
N VAL A 130 -7.75 7.74 7.86
CA VAL A 130 -7.92 6.86 6.67
C VAL A 130 -8.35 5.47 7.11
N ILE A 131 -7.65 4.86 8.08
CA ILE A 131 -8.03 3.54 8.60
C ILE A 131 -9.44 3.56 9.20
N SER A 132 -9.79 4.59 9.95
CA SER A 132 -11.13 4.73 10.54
C SER A 132 -12.23 4.80 9.46
N GLU A 133 -12.02 5.59 8.42
CA GLU A 133 -12.98 5.75 7.33
C GLU A 133 -13.14 4.45 6.52
N ILE A 134 -12.06 3.78 6.13
CA ILE A 134 -12.17 2.50 5.41
C ILE A 134 -12.84 1.42 6.26
N CYS A 135 -12.57 1.39 7.58
CA CYS A 135 -13.25 0.49 8.51
C CYS A 135 -14.73 0.86 8.67
N ARG A 136 -15.09 2.16 8.64
CA ARG A 136 -16.48 2.60 8.73
C ARG A 136 -17.30 2.15 7.53
N VAL A 137 -16.78 2.37 6.31
CA VAL A 137 -17.54 2.12 5.07
C VAL A 137 -17.51 0.66 4.63
N GLY A 138 -16.56 -0.15 5.10
CA GLY A 138 -16.39 -1.56 4.72
C GLY A 138 -16.92 -2.54 5.74
N LYS A 139 -17.58 -3.62 5.26
CA LYS A 139 -17.88 -4.82 6.07
C LYS A 139 -16.62 -5.66 6.29
N LYS A 140 -15.79 -5.73 5.27
CA LYS A 140 -14.45 -6.35 5.28
C LYS A 140 -13.45 -5.37 4.69
N VAL A 141 -12.26 -5.30 5.26
CA VAL A 141 -11.17 -4.46 4.77
C VAL A 141 -9.92 -5.30 4.52
N MET A 142 -9.23 -4.98 3.45
CA MET A 142 -7.90 -5.50 3.16
C MET A 142 -6.99 -4.31 2.91
N LEU A 143 -5.92 -4.20 3.66
CA LEU A 143 -5.04 -3.04 3.58
C LEU A 143 -3.56 -3.43 3.69
N SER A 144 -2.71 -2.56 3.17
CA SER A 144 -1.28 -2.66 3.42
C SER A 144 -0.68 -1.31 3.79
N VAL A 145 0.33 -1.33 4.67
CA VAL A 145 1.00 -0.15 5.20
C VAL A 145 2.51 -0.31 5.18
N SER A 146 3.22 0.80 5.18
CA SER A 146 4.69 0.80 5.29
C SER A 146 5.13 0.19 6.61
N SER A 147 6.15 -0.67 6.55
CA SER A 147 6.76 -1.32 7.71
C SER A 147 7.80 -0.39 8.36
N LYS A 148 7.75 -0.21 9.68
CA LYS A 148 8.78 0.52 10.43
C LYS A 148 10.18 -0.03 10.16
N SER A 149 10.32 -1.35 10.11
CA SER A 149 11.61 -2.01 9.86
C SER A 149 12.21 -1.60 8.53
N CYS A 150 11.39 -1.62 7.48
CA CYS A 150 11.83 -1.27 6.13
C CYS A 150 12.07 0.24 6.00
N MET A 151 11.16 1.06 6.52
CA MET A 151 11.29 2.52 6.45
C MET A 151 12.48 3.04 7.26
N THR A 152 12.83 2.42 8.39
CA THR A 152 14.05 2.74 9.14
C THR A 152 15.29 2.57 8.27
N ALA A 153 15.40 1.46 7.53
CA ALA A 153 16.53 1.22 6.64
C ALA A 153 16.56 2.24 5.49
N THR A 154 15.39 2.59 4.94
CA THR A 154 15.26 3.61 3.90
C THR A 154 15.69 4.98 4.40
N TRP A 155 15.23 5.39 5.59
CA TRP A 155 15.61 6.66 6.21
C TRP A 155 17.10 6.73 6.51
N LEU A 156 17.68 5.67 7.04
CA LEU A 156 19.12 5.59 7.26
C LEU A 156 19.89 5.76 5.94
N ASN A 157 19.45 5.10 4.87
CA ASN A 157 20.08 5.25 3.56
C ASN A 157 19.97 6.69 3.05
N TYR A 158 18.82 7.36 3.15
CA TYR A 158 18.67 8.76 2.77
C TYR A 158 19.62 9.66 3.55
N CYS A 159 19.71 9.49 4.87
CA CYS A 159 20.61 10.25 5.71
C CYS A 159 22.08 10.12 5.30
N LEU A 160 22.53 8.88 5.07
CA LEU A 160 23.94 8.63 4.72
C LEU A 160 24.28 9.06 3.29
N THR A 161 23.35 8.90 2.35
CA THR A 161 23.61 9.24 0.94
C THR A 161 23.44 10.72 0.62
N LYS A 162 22.52 11.42 1.30
CA LYS A 162 22.22 12.83 1.01
C LYS A 162 22.88 13.77 2.02
N LEU A 163 22.85 13.45 3.31
CA LEU A 163 23.37 14.32 4.37
C LEU A 163 24.75 13.89 4.88
N ASN A 164 25.24 12.72 4.51
CA ASN A 164 26.47 12.11 5.03
C ASN A 164 26.57 12.08 6.57
N ARG A 165 25.42 11.98 7.24
CA ARG A 165 25.29 11.87 8.71
C ARG A 165 23.99 11.17 9.07
N ILE A 166 23.91 10.62 10.29
CA ILE A 166 22.66 10.10 10.82
C ILE A 166 21.80 11.29 11.29
N HIS A 167 20.61 11.40 10.73
CA HIS A 167 19.65 12.44 11.08
C HIS A 167 18.71 11.96 12.21
N PRO A 168 18.21 12.83 13.12
CA PRO A 168 17.31 12.46 14.20
C PRO A 168 16.05 11.70 13.74
N SER A 169 15.51 12.01 12.57
CA SER A 169 14.34 11.33 12.00
C SER A 169 14.48 9.81 11.86
N VAL A 170 15.70 9.27 11.82
CA VAL A 170 15.90 7.81 11.83
C VAL A 170 15.42 7.22 13.14
N LYS A 171 15.73 7.88 14.28
CA LYS A 171 15.28 7.44 15.60
C LYS A 171 13.77 7.55 15.73
N ASP A 172 13.20 8.67 15.28
CA ASP A 172 11.75 8.87 15.34
C ASP A 172 10.99 7.86 14.48
N MET A 173 11.52 7.52 13.30
CA MET A 173 11.00 6.42 12.47
C MET A 173 11.04 5.07 13.21
N MET A 174 12.11 4.77 13.94
CA MET A 174 12.22 3.53 14.71
C MET A 174 11.21 3.46 15.86
N GLU A 175 11.08 4.56 16.60
CA GLU A 175 10.28 4.60 17.83
C GLU A 175 8.80 4.77 17.53
N THR A 176 8.45 5.70 16.65
CA THR A 176 7.05 6.11 16.40
C THR A 176 6.52 5.67 15.05
N GLY A 177 7.41 5.36 14.10
CA GLY A 177 7.05 5.15 12.69
C GLY A 177 6.59 6.42 11.97
N TYR A 178 6.72 7.58 12.59
CA TYR A 178 6.25 8.84 12.03
C TYR A 178 7.40 9.73 11.56
N PHE A 179 7.16 10.44 10.46
CA PHE A 179 8.02 11.47 9.93
C PHE A 179 7.15 12.60 9.37
N SER A 180 7.51 13.83 9.70
CA SER A 180 7.01 15.05 9.03
C SER A 180 8.18 15.96 8.71
N LYS A 181 8.17 16.57 7.53
CA LYS A 181 9.16 17.59 7.16
C LYS A 181 9.14 18.78 8.12
N ASP A 182 7.97 19.15 8.63
CA ASP A 182 7.80 20.29 9.50
C ASP A 182 8.50 20.14 10.87
N ASP A 183 8.90 18.90 11.21
CA ASP A 183 9.60 18.61 12.46
C ASP A 183 11.13 18.89 12.39
N TYR A 184 11.67 19.20 11.18
CA TYR A 184 13.12 19.33 10.97
C TYR A 184 13.47 20.44 9.97
N ASP A 185 14.42 21.29 10.33
CA ASP A 185 14.85 22.44 9.51
C ASP A 185 15.52 22.03 8.17
N ASP A 186 16.12 20.84 8.10
CA ASP A 186 16.86 20.31 6.95
C ASP A 186 16.19 19.12 6.26
N ALA A 187 14.92 18.88 6.54
CA ALA A 187 14.18 17.75 5.97
C ALA A 187 14.04 17.80 4.45
N GLU A 188 14.01 18.99 3.85
CA GLU A 188 13.98 19.18 2.39
C GLU A 188 15.19 18.56 1.68
N GLU A 189 16.36 18.59 2.33
CA GLU A 189 17.56 17.95 1.79
C GLU A 189 17.50 16.42 1.88
N LEU A 190 16.68 15.89 2.82
CA LEU A 190 16.58 14.47 3.10
C LEU A 190 15.67 13.76 2.09
N THR A 191 14.45 14.26 1.91
CA THR A 191 13.41 13.58 1.11
C THR A 191 12.38 14.54 0.53
N SER A 192 11.75 14.15 -0.58
CA SER A 192 10.56 14.82 -1.13
C SER A 192 9.26 14.44 -0.40
N ILE A 193 9.27 13.40 0.44
CA ILE A 193 8.11 12.97 1.20
C ILE A 193 7.79 14.01 2.28
N SER A 194 6.57 14.56 2.28
CA SER A 194 6.14 15.57 3.27
C SER A 194 5.87 14.92 4.62
N GLU A 195 5.10 13.86 4.63
CA GLU A 195 4.79 13.09 5.84
C GLU A 195 4.74 11.58 5.53
N LEU A 196 5.03 10.78 6.54
CA LEU A 196 4.89 9.33 6.48
C LEU A 196 4.52 8.77 7.85
N LYS A 197 3.61 7.78 7.86
CA LYS A 197 3.34 6.92 9.01
C LYS A 197 3.61 5.46 8.62
N ALA A 198 4.58 4.85 9.28
CA ALA A 198 4.87 3.42 9.19
C ALA A 198 4.41 2.70 10.46
N TYR A 199 4.13 1.42 10.34
CA TYR A 199 3.57 0.58 11.41
C TYR A 199 4.46 -0.63 11.67
N ASP A 200 4.30 -1.25 12.82
CA ASP A 200 4.59 -2.66 13.03
C ASP A 200 3.27 -3.48 13.03
N VAL A 201 3.41 -4.80 13.00
CA VAL A 201 2.25 -5.71 12.86
C VAL A 201 1.31 -5.58 14.06
N ASP A 202 1.84 -5.46 15.27
CA ASP A 202 1.02 -5.37 16.47
C ASP A 202 0.31 -4.03 16.57
N GLU A 203 0.98 -2.92 16.21
CA GLU A 203 0.37 -1.59 16.15
C GLU A 203 -0.79 -1.55 15.15
N LEU A 204 -0.60 -2.12 13.94
CA LEU A 204 -1.67 -2.16 12.94
C LEU A 204 -2.87 -3.00 13.42
N ARG A 205 -2.60 -4.14 14.04
CA ARG A 205 -3.65 -4.99 14.64
C ARG A 205 -4.44 -4.25 15.70
N ASP A 206 -3.75 -3.52 16.59
CA ASP A 206 -4.40 -2.72 17.63
C ASP A 206 -5.27 -1.60 17.06
N VAL A 207 -4.80 -0.92 16.00
CA VAL A 207 -5.58 0.12 15.31
C VAL A 207 -6.84 -0.45 14.70
N LEU A 208 -6.79 -1.62 14.05
CA LEU A 208 -7.95 -2.29 13.48
C LEU A 208 -8.95 -2.70 14.58
N HIS A 209 -8.48 -3.27 15.68
CA HIS A 209 -9.35 -3.61 16.82
C HIS A 209 -10.04 -2.38 17.43
N LYS A 210 -9.33 -1.26 17.59
CA LYS A 210 -9.90 0.01 18.05
C LYS A 210 -10.99 0.55 17.13
N ASN A 211 -10.93 0.22 15.85
CA ASN A 211 -11.97 0.54 14.85
C ASN A 211 -13.09 -0.52 14.75
N GLY A 212 -13.21 -1.43 15.72
CA GLY A 212 -14.29 -2.42 15.80
C GLY A 212 -14.16 -3.58 14.81
N MET A 213 -12.96 -3.81 14.31
CA MET A 213 -12.70 -4.89 13.35
C MET A 213 -12.16 -6.14 14.05
N ASN A 214 -12.65 -7.30 13.63
CA ASN A 214 -12.05 -8.60 13.94
C ASN A 214 -10.95 -8.88 12.93
N VAL A 215 -9.68 -8.96 13.39
CA VAL A 215 -8.53 -9.16 12.52
C VAL A 215 -8.38 -10.65 12.18
N LEU A 216 -8.53 -10.97 10.89
CA LEU A 216 -8.40 -12.33 10.36
C LEU A 216 -6.94 -12.66 10.02
N GLU A 217 -6.25 -11.72 9.38
CA GLU A 217 -4.84 -11.83 9.01
C GLU A 217 -4.13 -10.50 9.30
N CYS A 218 -2.91 -10.55 9.84
CA CYS A 218 -2.04 -9.38 9.96
C CYS A 218 -0.60 -9.87 10.07
N HIS A 219 0.19 -9.62 9.00
CA HIS A 219 1.55 -10.13 8.89
C HIS A 219 2.37 -9.29 7.89
N SER A 220 3.68 -9.51 7.84
CA SER A 220 4.52 -8.93 6.80
C SER A 220 4.15 -9.49 5.41
N ILE A 221 4.40 -8.72 4.35
CA ILE A 221 4.21 -9.16 2.96
C ILE A 221 5.44 -8.79 2.13
N GLY A 222 5.95 -9.74 1.35
CA GLY A 222 7.13 -9.54 0.50
C GLY A 222 8.48 -9.71 1.21
N SER A 223 8.51 -10.24 2.43
CA SER A 223 9.76 -10.46 3.18
C SER A 223 10.67 -11.47 2.49
N LEU A 224 10.13 -12.62 2.07
CA LEU A 224 10.94 -13.64 1.38
C LEU A 224 11.40 -13.14 0.01
N THR A 225 10.54 -12.46 -0.72
CA THR A 225 10.88 -11.84 -2.02
C THR A 225 12.05 -10.87 -1.86
N HIS A 226 12.00 -10.03 -0.84
CA HIS A 226 13.08 -9.07 -0.56
C HIS A 226 14.41 -9.78 -0.22
N LEU A 227 14.38 -10.80 0.64
CA LEU A 227 15.57 -11.60 0.96
C LEU A 227 16.14 -12.30 -0.26
N TYR A 228 15.29 -12.82 -1.14
CA TYR A 228 15.71 -13.46 -2.38
C TYR A 228 16.36 -12.44 -3.33
N LEU A 229 15.78 -11.24 -3.49
CA LEU A 229 16.38 -10.16 -4.25
C LEU A 229 17.78 -9.80 -3.77
N LEU A 230 18.01 -9.71 -2.46
CA LEU A 230 19.33 -9.45 -1.90
C LEU A 230 20.35 -10.53 -2.32
N HIS A 231 19.95 -11.79 -2.43
CA HIS A 231 20.83 -12.85 -2.94
C HIS A 231 21.09 -12.70 -4.43
N LEU A 232 20.08 -12.34 -5.22
CA LEU A 232 20.23 -12.14 -6.66
C LEU A 232 21.18 -10.97 -6.96
N TYR A 233 21.04 -9.83 -6.29
CA TYR A 233 21.91 -8.66 -6.47
C TYR A 233 23.38 -8.93 -6.10
N ARG A 234 23.64 -9.87 -5.21
CA ARG A 234 25.02 -10.28 -4.85
C ARG A 234 25.70 -11.10 -5.93
N GLN A 235 24.95 -11.76 -6.79
CA GLN A 235 25.44 -12.75 -7.74
C GLN A 235 25.31 -12.34 -9.20
N ASN A 236 24.58 -11.27 -9.50
CA ASN A 236 24.21 -10.89 -10.86
C ASN A 236 24.34 -9.38 -11.08
N THR A 237 24.33 -8.99 -12.36
CA THR A 237 24.08 -7.61 -12.77
C THR A 237 22.62 -7.25 -12.52
N ALA A 238 22.28 -5.95 -12.50
CA ALA A 238 20.90 -5.49 -12.35
C ALA A 238 19.96 -6.11 -13.41
N GLU A 239 20.38 -6.16 -14.68
CA GLU A 239 19.65 -6.80 -15.78
C GLU A 239 19.41 -8.29 -15.48
N GLY A 240 20.43 -9.02 -15.04
CA GLY A 240 20.30 -10.44 -14.70
C GLY A 240 19.41 -10.70 -13.48
N VAL A 241 19.26 -9.74 -12.57
CA VAL A 241 18.27 -9.81 -11.47
C VAL A 241 16.87 -9.68 -12.02
N TYR A 242 16.63 -8.67 -12.88
CA TYR A 242 15.34 -8.41 -13.49
C TYR A 242 14.83 -9.64 -14.29
N ASP A 243 15.69 -10.23 -15.14
CA ASP A 243 15.33 -11.44 -15.89
C ASP A 243 14.93 -12.61 -15.00
N LYS A 244 15.64 -12.81 -13.89
CA LYS A 244 15.35 -13.91 -12.95
C LYS A 244 14.07 -13.69 -12.18
N ILE A 245 13.80 -12.47 -11.74
CA ILE A 245 12.55 -12.13 -11.05
C ILE A 245 11.37 -12.27 -12.00
N ASN A 246 11.46 -11.78 -13.23
CA ASN A 246 10.41 -11.93 -14.21
C ASN A 246 10.11 -13.39 -14.54
N ALA A 247 11.14 -14.22 -14.65
CA ALA A 247 10.97 -15.65 -14.92
C ALA A 247 10.23 -16.41 -13.81
N ILE A 248 10.35 -15.96 -12.55
CA ILE A 248 9.74 -16.64 -11.39
C ILE A 248 8.47 -15.93 -10.87
N SER A 249 8.21 -14.69 -11.28
CA SER A 249 7.11 -13.87 -10.76
C SER A 249 5.72 -14.48 -10.95
N THR A 250 5.55 -15.31 -11.97
CA THR A 250 4.28 -16.01 -12.28
C THR A 250 4.28 -17.47 -11.86
N ASP A 251 5.38 -17.96 -11.27
CA ASP A 251 5.47 -19.33 -10.78
C ASP A 251 4.61 -19.52 -9.54
N LYS A 252 3.65 -20.45 -9.61
CA LYS A 252 2.68 -20.67 -8.53
C LYS A 252 3.33 -21.21 -7.26
N ASP A 253 4.28 -22.11 -7.39
CA ASP A 253 4.96 -22.73 -6.24
C ASP A 253 5.82 -21.67 -5.52
N PHE A 254 6.44 -20.77 -6.28
CA PHE A 254 7.18 -19.65 -5.69
C PHE A 254 6.25 -18.69 -4.93
N ILE A 255 5.11 -18.32 -5.50
CA ILE A 255 4.11 -17.47 -4.83
C ILE A 255 3.55 -18.14 -3.57
N GLU A 256 3.27 -19.46 -3.61
CA GLU A 256 2.84 -20.23 -2.42
C GLU A 256 3.90 -20.22 -1.32
N ILE A 257 5.17 -20.41 -1.67
CA ILE A 257 6.29 -20.37 -0.71
C ILE A 257 6.43 -18.96 -0.10
N CYS A 258 6.32 -17.89 -0.89
CA CYS A 258 6.38 -16.53 -0.40
C CYS A 258 5.23 -16.23 0.59
N ASP A 259 4.00 -16.58 0.22
CA ASP A 259 2.82 -16.41 1.07
C ASP A 259 2.94 -17.18 2.40
N TYR A 260 3.38 -18.44 2.33
CA TYR A 260 3.61 -19.27 3.53
C TYR A 260 4.69 -18.67 4.43
N TYR A 261 5.80 -18.23 3.84
CA TYR A 261 6.90 -17.63 4.59
C TYR A 261 6.46 -16.37 5.34
N ASP A 262 5.78 -15.48 4.65
CA ASP A 262 5.32 -14.21 5.21
C ASP A 262 4.29 -14.41 6.33
N LYS A 263 3.41 -15.41 6.19
CA LYS A 263 2.37 -15.71 7.20
C LYS A 263 2.87 -16.47 8.41
N PHE A 264 3.77 -17.45 8.22
CA PHE A 264 4.05 -18.45 9.24
C PHE A 264 5.52 -18.53 9.68
N VAL A 265 6.46 -18.11 8.84
CA VAL A 265 7.89 -18.15 9.16
C VAL A 265 8.36 -16.80 9.70
N MET A 266 7.97 -15.71 9.06
CA MET A 266 8.36 -14.34 9.42
C MET A 266 7.16 -13.39 9.41
N PRO A 267 6.10 -13.65 10.21
CA PRO A 267 4.90 -12.80 10.21
C PRO A 267 5.18 -11.34 10.63
N ASN A 268 6.19 -11.13 11.47
CA ASN A 268 6.68 -9.81 11.88
C ASN A 268 7.96 -9.41 11.11
N GLY A 269 8.11 -9.88 9.87
CA GLY A 269 9.26 -9.59 9.03
C GLY A 269 9.33 -8.13 8.57
N MET A 270 10.37 -7.82 7.80
CA MET A 270 10.57 -6.46 7.29
C MET A 270 9.57 -6.06 6.19
N GLY A 271 8.99 -7.03 5.50
CA GLY A 271 8.12 -6.79 4.36
C GLY A 271 8.85 -6.35 3.09
N SER A 272 8.08 -5.93 2.10
CA SER A 272 8.59 -5.38 0.86
C SER A 272 9.30 -4.05 1.09
N PHE A 273 10.41 -3.83 0.38
CA PHE A 273 11.16 -2.59 0.45
C PHE A 273 10.49 -1.45 -0.34
N ARG A 274 9.87 -1.74 -1.47
CA ARG A 274 9.33 -0.71 -2.38
C ARG A 274 7.86 -0.41 -2.18
N ARG A 275 7.09 -1.39 -1.74
CA ARG A 275 5.66 -1.27 -1.47
C ARG A 275 5.38 -1.56 0.00
N ALA A 276 4.21 -1.23 0.46
CA ALA A 276 3.81 -1.44 1.84
C ALA A 276 4.11 -2.87 2.32
N GLY A 277 4.86 -2.97 3.40
CA GLY A 277 5.48 -4.21 3.87
C GLY A 277 4.68 -4.98 4.92
N ILE A 278 3.53 -4.45 5.37
CA ILE A 278 2.60 -5.13 6.28
C ILE A 278 1.23 -5.18 5.62
N PHE A 279 0.60 -6.34 5.70
CA PHE A 279 -0.71 -6.63 5.13
C PHE A 279 -1.67 -7.08 6.21
N ALA A 280 -2.92 -6.65 6.14
CA ALA A 280 -3.97 -7.07 7.04
C ALA A 280 -5.29 -7.33 6.32
N VAL A 281 -6.05 -8.29 6.84
CA VAL A 281 -7.46 -8.56 6.54
C VAL A 281 -8.24 -8.49 7.82
N ALA A 282 -9.31 -7.72 7.83
CA ALA A 282 -10.19 -7.62 8.98
C ALA A 282 -11.65 -7.48 8.54
N GLU A 283 -12.59 -7.89 9.38
CA GLU A 283 -14.02 -7.80 9.10
C GLU A 283 -14.80 -7.29 10.31
N LYS A 284 -15.97 -6.74 10.08
CA LYS A 284 -16.90 -6.37 11.17
C LYS A 284 -17.29 -7.61 11.95
N SER A 285 -17.42 -7.45 13.27
CA SER A 285 -17.85 -8.50 14.21
C SER A 285 -19.32 -8.85 14.03
#